data_11005d0a0a70e7dd11b7fa549ac7716f
#
_entry.id   11005d0a0a70e7dd11b7fa549ac7716f
#
_cell.length_a   1.000
_cell.length_b   1.000
_cell.length_c   1.000
_cell.angle_alpha   90.00
_cell.angle_beta   90.00
_cell.angle_gamma   90.00
#
_symmetry.space_group_name_H-M   'P 1'
#
loop_
_entity.id
_entity.type
_entity.pdbx_description
1 polymer ?
#
loop_
_entity_poly.entity_id
_entity_poly.type
_entity_poly.pdbx_seq_one_letter_code
_entity_poly.pdbx_strand_id
1 'polypeptide(L)'
;MNAYEKSLLKQCLTLAGITQWYADTMPEDFYVPCIYFPAVYADPQSSTLNEYAARKTIYAKVFASTRREAGELAEKIADGIMEKRRLIPLLEQDGTESGETFKVEPPVTSVIDDGTAQIVLTYNLRKRFYEDESTGIHEIIITQEIRD
;
A
#
# COMPACT_ATOMS: atom_id res chain seq x y z
N MET A 1 -2.97 -10.55 2.14
CA MET A 1 -2.12 -9.34 2.20
C MET A 1 -0.68 -9.70 2.45
N ASN A 2 0.23 -9.06 1.76
CA ASN A 2 1.65 -9.22 2.04
C ASN A 2 2.06 -8.28 3.19
N ALA A 3 3.34 -8.34 3.59
CA ALA A 3 3.84 -7.54 4.72
C ALA A 3 3.72 -6.03 4.49
N TYR A 4 3.92 -5.58 3.26
CA TYR A 4 3.82 -4.15 2.92
C TYR A 4 2.40 -3.64 3.04
N GLU A 5 1.44 -4.41 2.55
CA GLU A 5 0.03 -4.04 2.66
C GLU A 5 -0.44 -4.02 4.10
N LYS A 6 -0.05 -5.01 4.89
CA LYS A 6 -0.36 -5.05 6.33
C LYS A 6 0.23 -3.87 7.07
N SER A 7 1.46 -3.50 6.73
CA SER A 7 2.15 -2.37 7.35
C SER A 7 1.43 -1.07 7.06
N LEU A 8 1.03 -0.86 5.80
CA LEU A 8 0.27 0.33 5.41
C LEU A 8 -1.09 0.38 6.09
N LEU A 9 -1.80 -0.73 6.12
CA LEU A 9 -3.11 -0.79 6.77
C LEU A 9 -2.99 -0.45 8.26
N LYS A 10 -2.04 -1.07 8.95
CA LYS A 10 -1.82 -0.80 10.37
C LYS A 10 -1.49 0.68 10.61
N GLN A 11 -0.65 1.26 9.77
CA GLN A 11 -0.28 2.66 9.90
C GLN A 11 -1.50 3.57 9.70
N CYS A 12 -2.30 3.29 8.70
CA CYS A 12 -3.52 4.08 8.44
C CYS A 12 -4.50 3.98 9.59
N LEU A 13 -4.73 2.79 10.12
CA LEU A 13 -5.62 2.59 11.26
C LEU A 13 -5.12 3.34 12.49
N THR A 14 -3.83 3.26 12.76
CA THR A 14 -3.22 3.92 13.92
C THR A 14 -3.33 5.44 13.80
N LEU A 15 -3.02 6.00 12.63
CA LEU A 15 -3.05 7.44 12.41
C LEU A 15 -4.47 8.01 12.46
N ALA A 16 -5.44 7.27 11.96
CA ALA A 16 -6.83 7.71 11.97
C ALA A 16 -7.54 7.42 13.29
N GLY A 17 -6.98 6.52 14.11
CA GLY A 17 -7.66 6.08 15.32
C GLY A 17 -8.87 5.20 15.04
N ILE A 18 -8.82 4.46 13.92
CA ILE A 18 -9.90 3.56 13.49
C ILE A 18 -9.50 2.13 13.79
N THR A 19 -10.45 1.33 14.25
CA THR A 19 -10.21 -0.09 14.53
C THR A 19 -10.86 -1.04 13.53
N GLN A 20 -11.87 -0.58 12.80
CA GLN A 20 -12.57 -1.40 11.83
C GLN A 20 -11.95 -1.29 10.45
N TRP A 21 -11.75 -2.42 9.81
CA TRP A 21 -11.20 -2.45 8.45
C TRP A 21 -11.73 -3.65 7.69
N TYR A 22 -11.70 -3.53 6.38
CA TYR A 22 -12.10 -4.59 5.46
C TYR A 22 -11.09 -4.67 4.32
N ALA A 23 -10.88 -5.87 3.82
CA ALA A 23 -9.99 -6.11 2.69
C ALA A 23 -10.70 -7.04 1.71
N ASP A 24 -10.41 -6.86 0.43
CA ASP A 24 -10.95 -7.64 -0.68
C ASP A 24 -12.45 -7.46 -0.91
N THR A 25 -13.29 -7.72 0.08
CA THR A 25 -14.73 -7.53 -0.03
C THR A 25 -15.27 -6.80 1.19
N MET A 26 -16.38 -6.10 1.02
CA MET A 26 -17.07 -5.44 2.11
C MET A 26 -18.48 -5.99 2.24
N PRO A 27 -18.96 -6.24 3.48
CA PRO A 27 -20.37 -6.58 3.68
C PRO A 27 -21.25 -5.36 3.39
N GLU A 28 -22.54 -5.60 3.10
CA GLU A 28 -23.49 -4.50 2.91
C GLU A 28 -23.60 -3.62 4.16
N ASP A 29 -23.64 -4.26 5.31
CA ASP A 29 -23.75 -3.58 6.60
C ASP A 29 -22.37 -3.49 7.24
N PHE A 30 -21.58 -2.52 6.80
CA PHE A 30 -20.28 -2.31 7.40
C PHE A 30 -20.34 -1.22 8.46
N TYR A 31 -19.44 -1.33 9.43
CA TYR A 31 -19.35 -0.34 10.51
C TYR A 31 -18.57 0.88 10.06
N VAL A 32 -18.98 2.06 10.50
CA VAL A 32 -18.26 3.29 10.26
C VAL A 32 -17.85 3.92 11.59
N PRO A 33 -16.68 4.58 11.68
CA PRO A 33 -15.72 4.71 10.61
C PRO A 33 -14.94 3.41 10.36
N CYS A 34 -14.57 3.20 9.12
CA CYS A 34 -13.74 2.04 8.75
C CYS A 34 -12.84 2.38 7.57
N ILE A 35 -11.86 1.53 7.34
CA ILE A 35 -10.96 1.63 6.20
C ILE A 35 -11.10 0.38 5.35
N TYR A 36 -11.21 0.58 4.04
CA TYR A 36 -11.24 -0.50 3.07
C TYR A 36 -9.95 -0.50 2.26
N PHE A 37 -9.26 -1.64 2.26
CA PHE A 37 -8.05 -1.85 1.47
C PHE A 37 -8.36 -2.81 0.33
N PRO A 38 -8.50 -2.29 -0.90
CA PRO A 38 -8.66 -3.15 -2.07
C PRO A 38 -7.35 -3.79 -2.47
N ALA A 39 -7.41 -4.65 -3.48
CA ALA A 39 -6.21 -5.27 -4.03
C ALA A 39 -5.23 -4.22 -4.55
N VAL A 40 -3.95 -4.51 -4.42
CA VAL A 40 -2.87 -3.62 -4.86
C VAL A 40 -2.80 -3.64 -6.39
N TYR A 41 -2.70 -2.46 -6.96
CA TYR A 41 -2.39 -2.30 -8.37
C TYR A 41 -0.87 -2.27 -8.54
N ALA A 42 -0.33 -3.13 -9.38
CA ALA A 42 1.10 -3.24 -9.60
C ALA A 42 1.47 -2.83 -11.02
N ASP A 43 2.51 -2.02 -11.15
CA ASP A 43 2.95 -1.51 -12.44
C ASP A 43 4.47 -1.51 -12.49
N PRO A 44 5.10 -2.30 -13.37
CA PRO A 44 6.54 -2.23 -13.58
C PRO A 44 6.93 -0.89 -14.19
N GLN A 45 7.89 -0.20 -13.61
CA GLN A 45 8.26 1.15 -14.03
C GLN A 45 9.56 1.21 -14.80
N SER A 46 10.62 0.68 -14.24
CA SER A 46 11.93 0.80 -14.87
C SER A 46 12.74 -0.44 -14.56
N SER A 47 13.74 -0.70 -15.38
CA SER A 47 14.61 -1.85 -15.17
C SER A 47 16.07 -1.50 -15.37
N THR A 48 16.91 -2.23 -14.67
CA THR A 48 18.35 -2.26 -14.90
C THR A 48 18.68 -3.66 -15.40
N LEU A 49 19.98 -3.96 -15.49
CA LEU A 49 20.40 -5.29 -15.95
C LEU A 49 19.88 -6.42 -15.06
N ASN A 50 19.86 -6.21 -13.75
CA ASN A 50 19.53 -7.25 -12.78
C ASN A 50 18.23 -7.02 -12.02
N GLU A 51 17.66 -5.84 -12.09
CA GLU A 51 16.50 -5.45 -11.28
C GLU A 51 15.52 -4.62 -12.08
N TYR A 52 14.28 -4.64 -11.64
CA TYR A 52 13.26 -3.71 -12.10
C TYR A 52 12.49 -3.15 -10.91
N ALA A 53 11.93 -1.96 -11.08
CA ALA A 53 11.10 -1.36 -10.06
C ALA A 53 9.65 -1.75 -10.30
N ALA A 54 8.98 -2.18 -9.25
CA ALA A 54 7.54 -2.44 -9.29
C ALA A 54 6.86 -1.37 -8.46
N ARG A 55 6.00 -0.58 -9.11
CA ARG A 55 5.23 0.45 -8.45
C ARG A 55 3.93 -0.15 -7.96
N LYS A 56 3.70 -0.06 -6.66
CA LYS A 56 2.52 -0.62 -6.01
C LYS A 56 1.61 0.51 -5.55
N THR A 57 0.36 0.48 -5.97
CA THR A 57 -0.60 1.51 -5.61
C THR A 57 -1.83 0.88 -4.98
N ILE A 58 -2.25 1.44 -3.86
CA ILE A 58 -3.45 1.03 -3.15
C ILE A 58 -4.41 2.22 -3.12
N TYR A 59 -5.61 2.01 -3.61
CA TYR A 59 -6.67 3.03 -3.58
C TYR A 59 -7.55 2.78 -2.36
N ALA A 60 -7.02 3.08 -1.19
CA ALA A 60 -7.72 2.84 0.07
C ALA A 60 -8.90 3.80 0.22
N LYS A 61 -9.94 3.36 0.88
CA LYS A 61 -11.12 4.18 1.13
C LYS A 61 -11.39 4.28 2.62
N VAL A 62 -11.77 5.49 3.04
CA VAL A 62 -12.18 5.75 4.41
C VAL A 62 -13.67 6.04 4.36
N PHE A 63 -14.44 5.26 5.11
CA PHE A 63 -15.89 5.43 5.23
C PHE A 63 -16.20 6.02 6.60
N ALA A 64 -17.07 7.02 6.61
CA ALA A 64 -17.49 7.69 7.84
C ALA A 64 -18.95 8.10 7.73
N SER A 65 -19.49 8.66 8.79
CA SER A 65 -20.91 9.03 8.83
C SER A 65 -21.22 10.24 7.95
N THR A 66 -20.26 11.15 7.77
CA THR A 66 -20.46 12.36 6.97
C THR A 66 -19.28 12.55 6.01
N ARG A 67 -19.54 13.38 4.98
CA ARG A 67 -18.53 13.76 4.01
C ARG A 67 -17.33 14.44 4.68
N ARG A 68 -17.62 15.33 5.61
CA ARG A 68 -16.58 16.08 6.34
C ARG A 68 -15.71 15.14 7.16
N GLU A 69 -16.34 14.23 7.90
CA GLU A 69 -15.62 13.27 8.74
C GLU A 69 -14.69 12.38 7.91
N ALA A 70 -15.20 11.88 6.77
CA ALA A 70 -14.40 11.05 5.88
C ALA A 70 -13.16 11.82 5.37
N GLY A 71 -13.36 13.05 4.93
CA GLY A 71 -12.28 13.91 4.47
C GLY A 71 -11.24 14.21 5.55
N GLU A 72 -11.71 14.51 6.76
CA GLU A 72 -10.82 14.80 7.88
C GLU A 72 -10.00 13.59 8.29
N LEU A 73 -10.60 12.40 8.29
CA LEU A 73 -9.88 11.18 8.60
C LEU A 73 -8.82 10.87 7.53
N ALA A 74 -9.17 11.05 6.27
CA ALA A 74 -8.22 10.87 5.18
C ALA A 74 -7.04 11.83 5.28
N GLU A 75 -7.31 13.10 5.55
CA GLU A 75 -6.26 14.12 5.74
C GLU A 75 -5.38 13.79 6.95
N LYS A 76 -5.98 13.32 8.03
CA LYS A 76 -5.24 12.94 9.22
C LYS A 76 -4.25 11.81 8.93
N ILE A 77 -4.66 10.86 8.13
CA ILE A 77 -3.77 9.78 7.70
C ILE A 77 -2.64 10.34 6.83
N ALA A 78 -2.99 11.14 5.83
CA ALA A 78 -2.01 11.70 4.90
C ALA A 78 -1.00 12.59 5.62
N ASP A 79 -1.47 13.47 6.50
CA ASP A 79 -0.60 14.36 7.26
C ASP A 79 0.31 13.58 8.20
N GLY A 80 -0.23 12.55 8.85
CA GLY A 80 0.57 11.70 9.73
C GLY A 80 1.69 10.98 8.99
N ILE A 81 1.42 10.51 7.79
CA ILE A 81 2.43 9.89 6.94
C ILE A 81 3.52 10.90 6.56
N MET A 82 3.11 12.10 6.16
CA MET A 82 4.06 13.16 5.80
C MET A 82 4.93 13.59 6.98
N GLU A 83 4.34 13.73 8.17
CA GLU A 83 5.07 14.08 9.38
C GLU A 83 6.12 13.05 9.76
N LYS A 84 5.87 11.79 9.42
CA LYS A 84 6.83 10.71 9.63
C LYS A 84 7.79 10.54 8.47
N ARG A 85 7.91 11.55 7.62
CA ARG A 85 8.78 11.58 6.45
C ARG A 85 8.47 10.48 5.45
N ARG A 86 7.22 10.05 5.40
CA ARG A 86 6.73 9.01 4.51
C ARG A 86 7.37 7.63 4.77
N LEU A 87 7.91 7.42 5.96
CA LEU A 87 8.50 6.14 6.34
C LEU A 87 7.46 5.30 7.07
N ILE A 88 7.25 4.10 6.59
CA ILE A 88 6.29 3.16 7.18
C ILE A 88 7.06 2.02 7.82
N PRO A 89 6.83 1.75 9.10
CA PRO A 89 7.47 0.59 9.74
C PRO A 89 7.01 -0.69 9.06
N LEU A 90 7.96 -1.47 8.55
CA LEU A 90 7.67 -2.74 7.90
C LEU A 90 7.44 -3.82 8.95
N LEU A 91 6.33 -4.53 8.82
CA LEU A 91 5.99 -5.61 9.73
C LEU A 91 6.46 -6.95 9.18
N GLU A 92 6.71 -7.88 10.09
CA GLU A 92 6.91 -9.28 9.74
C GLU A 92 5.56 -9.90 9.36
N GLN A 93 5.58 -11.10 8.81
CA GLN A 93 4.35 -11.79 8.44
C GLN A 93 3.41 -12.04 9.62
N ASP A 94 3.97 -12.17 10.81
CA ASP A 94 3.17 -12.36 12.04
C ASP A 94 2.65 -11.06 12.65
N GLY A 95 2.95 -9.92 12.02
CA GLY A 95 2.47 -8.62 12.47
C GLY A 95 3.39 -7.88 13.44
N THR A 96 4.52 -8.47 13.82
CA THR A 96 5.49 -7.80 14.68
C THR A 96 6.40 -6.89 13.87
N GLU A 97 6.99 -5.90 14.52
CA GLU A 97 7.89 -4.97 13.82
C GLU A 97 9.20 -5.67 13.43
N SER A 98 9.61 -5.45 12.18
CA SER A 98 10.85 -6.03 11.66
C SER A 98 12.09 -5.19 11.99
N GLY A 99 11.88 -3.94 12.39
CA GLY A 99 12.97 -2.96 12.55
C GLY A 99 13.34 -2.25 11.27
N GLU A 100 12.72 -2.60 10.16
CA GLU A 100 12.94 -1.95 8.87
C GLU A 100 11.80 -1.01 8.53
N THR A 101 12.03 -0.10 7.61
CA THR A 101 11.03 0.83 7.11
C THR A 101 11.02 0.81 5.59
N PHE A 102 9.92 1.26 5.02
CA PHE A 102 9.88 1.54 3.58
C PHE A 102 9.21 2.90 3.37
N LYS A 103 9.51 3.50 2.24
CA LYS A 103 9.05 4.84 1.93
C LYS A 103 7.89 4.81 0.96
N VAL A 104 6.87 5.63 1.22
CA VAL A 104 5.75 5.81 0.30
C VAL A 104 5.84 7.17 -0.37
N GLU A 105 5.21 7.29 -1.52
CA GLU A 105 5.08 8.58 -2.18
C GLU A 105 4.11 9.46 -1.40
N PRO A 106 4.12 10.79 -1.60
CA PRO A 106 3.15 11.63 -0.89
C PRO A 106 1.73 11.13 -1.15
N PRO A 107 0.97 10.84 -0.08
CA PRO A 107 -0.41 10.35 -0.25
C PRO A 107 -1.29 11.40 -0.89
N VAL A 108 -2.20 10.97 -1.75
CA VAL A 108 -3.17 11.85 -2.39
C VAL A 108 -4.55 11.52 -1.84
N THR A 109 -5.26 12.51 -1.34
CA THR A 109 -6.58 12.32 -0.77
C THR A 109 -7.63 13.05 -1.59
N SER A 110 -8.83 12.48 -1.62
CA SER A 110 -9.99 13.12 -2.26
C SER A 110 -11.27 12.60 -1.63
N VAL A 111 -12.30 13.44 -1.57
CA VAL A 111 -13.61 12.98 -1.16
C VAL A 111 -14.35 12.57 -2.43
N ILE A 112 -14.78 11.33 -2.48
CA ILE A 112 -15.37 10.76 -3.70
C ILE A 112 -16.89 10.61 -3.63
N ASP A 113 -17.45 10.60 -2.41
CA ASP A 113 -18.89 10.47 -2.22
C ASP A 113 -19.24 10.93 -0.80
N ASP A 114 -20.54 10.98 -0.49
CA ASP A 114 -20.98 11.28 0.87
C ASP A 114 -20.49 10.17 1.80
N GLY A 115 -19.74 10.55 2.81
CA GLY A 115 -19.18 9.59 3.76
C GLY A 115 -18.03 8.76 3.26
N THR A 116 -17.47 9.05 2.08
CA THR A 116 -16.37 8.28 1.52
C THR A 116 -15.24 9.18 1.04
N ALA A 117 -14.04 8.93 1.52
CA ALA A 117 -12.83 9.58 1.03
C ALA A 117 -11.85 8.52 0.52
N GLN A 118 -11.03 8.88 -0.43
CA GLN A 118 -10.02 7.98 -0.98
C GLN A 118 -8.63 8.49 -0.64
N ILE A 119 -7.75 7.55 -0.31
CA ILE A 119 -6.32 7.83 -0.14
C ILE A 119 -5.57 6.95 -1.11
N VAL A 120 -4.75 7.56 -1.92
CA VAL A 120 -3.87 6.83 -2.85
C VAL A 120 -2.52 6.66 -2.18
N LEU A 121 -2.14 5.42 -1.93
CA LEU A 121 -0.87 5.06 -1.29
C LEU A 121 -0.01 4.33 -2.30
N THR A 122 1.18 4.86 -2.55
CA THR A 122 2.07 4.31 -3.56
C THR A 122 3.45 4.07 -2.97
N TYR A 123 4.00 2.90 -3.23
CA TYR A 123 5.37 2.58 -2.85
C TYR A 123 6.03 1.78 -3.98
N ASN A 124 7.35 1.85 -4.01
CA ASN A 124 8.12 1.19 -5.06
C ASN A 124 8.97 0.10 -4.44
N LEU A 125 8.95 -1.07 -5.06
CA LEU A 125 9.79 -2.18 -4.66
C LEU A 125 10.77 -2.48 -5.77
N ARG A 126 12.01 -2.79 -5.40
CA ARG A 126 12.96 -3.31 -6.35
C ARG A 126 12.87 -4.81 -6.35
N LYS A 127 12.71 -5.38 -7.54
CA LYS A 127 12.67 -6.83 -7.71
C LYS A 127 13.82 -7.25 -8.60
N ARG A 128 14.43 -8.37 -8.24
CA ARG A 128 15.50 -8.93 -9.04
C ARG A 128 14.92 -9.86 -10.10
N PHE A 129 15.54 -9.87 -11.26
CA PHE A 129 15.19 -10.84 -12.28
C PHE A 129 15.51 -12.23 -11.77
N TYR A 130 14.73 -13.21 -12.23
CA TYR A 130 14.94 -14.59 -11.89
C TYR A 130 16.32 -15.03 -12.33
N GLU A 131 17.02 -15.76 -11.47
CA GLU A 131 18.38 -16.22 -11.73
C GLU A 131 18.39 -17.74 -11.77
N ASP A 132 18.75 -18.28 -12.93
CA ASP A 132 18.92 -19.70 -13.11
C ASP A 132 20.42 -20.00 -13.06
N GLU A 133 20.84 -20.72 -12.04
CA GLU A 133 22.26 -21.02 -11.81
C GLU A 133 22.92 -21.80 -12.92
N SER A 134 22.17 -22.54 -13.71
CA SER A 134 22.71 -23.36 -14.80
C SER A 134 22.93 -22.60 -16.10
N THR A 135 22.49 -21.36 -16.19
CA THR A 135 22.55 -20.57 -17.42
C THR A 135 23.33 -19.29 -17.21
N GLY A 136 23.58 -18.57 -18.29
CA GLY A 136 24.23 -17.27 -18.22
C GLY A 136 23.26 -16.17 -17.89
N ILE A 137 23.80 -15.02 -17.53
CA ILE A 137 23.02 -13.86 -17.12
C ILE A 137 22.01 -13.42 -18.18
N HIS A 138 22.41 -13.43 -19.42
CA HIS A 138 21.54 -13.00 -20.51
C HIS A 138 20.27 -13.86 -20.64
N GLU A 139 20.38 -15.14 -20.39
CA GLU A 139 19.24 -16.05 -20.43
C GLU A 139 18.32 -15.82 -19.25
N ILE A 140 18.89 -15.48 -18.12
CA ILE A 140 18.14 -15.18 -16.89
C ILE A 140 17.21 -14.00 -17.12
N ILE A 141 17.70 -12.96 -17.76
CA ILE A 141 16.92 -11.76 -18.03
C ILE A 141 15.71 -12.08 -18.92
N ILE A 142 15.93 -12.84 -19.97
CA ILE A 142 14.86 -13.21 -20.89
C ILE A 142 13.81 -14.06 -20.19
N THR A 143 14.24 -15.00 -19.39
CA THR A 143 13.34 -15.85 -18.63
C THR A 143 12.47 -15.05 -17.68
N GLN A 144 13.04 -14.07 -17.04
CA GLN A 144 12.32 -13.22 -16.10
C GLN A 144 11.21 -12.42 -16.78
N GLU A 145 11.47 -11.90 -17.94
CA GLU A 145 10.47 -11.14 -18.71
C GLU A 145 9.23 -11.99 -19.03
N ILE A 146 9.42 -13.26 -19.26
CA ILE A 146 8.32 -14.16 -19.57
C ILE A 146 7.53 -14.50 -18.31
N ARG A 147 8.17 -14.63 -17.17
CA ARG A 147 7.55 -15.04 -15.92
C ARG A 147 6.78 -13.95 -15.21
N ASP A 148 7.17 -12.75 -15.42
CA ASP A 148 6.49 -11.61 -14.83
C ASP A 148 5.36 -11.11 -15.72
#